data_5389b4c31c6b73a68e47842c921212c3
#
_entry.id   5389b4c31c6b73a68e47842c921212c3
#
_cell.length_a   1.000
_cell.length_b   1.000
_cell.length_c   1.000
_cell.angle_alpha   90.00
_cell.angle_beta   90.00
_cell.angle_gamma   90.00
#
_symmetry.space_group_name_H-M   'P 1'
#
loop_
_entity.id
_entity.type
_entity.pdbx_description
1 polymer ?
#
loop_
_entity_poly.entity_id
_entity_poly.type
_entity_poly.pdbx_seq_one_letter_code
_entity_poly.pdbx_strand_id
1 'polypeptide(L)'
;MSLQIYYFSGTGNSLAVARELRNNIKEEVSIIPIVEFRNNERIEVNADAIGFVFPVYFANVPEIIKSFIEKLTFKTDPYIFAIATCNGVPGVSLFNVNKYLIKKGKKLSFGFSMDMPGNALVTPKEIEVERLREYKVKASQIANCISNREIVKLEEKHYLLDAFKSFIYKSFGKELYITPKNVSTTSDCVGCGICTKVCPVNNIKIVNGRPKWEKECTSCLACFHWCPRNAVKGGRMLKRDQYHHPEISTKDMYLKNKM
;
A
#
# COMPACT_ATOMS: atom_id res chain seq x y z
N MET A 1 15.43 17.07 13.48
CA MET A 1 13.98 16.87 13.19
C MET A 1 13.77 15.42 12.83
N SER A 2 12.71 14.80 13.34
CA SER A 2 12.40 13.38 13.11
C SER A 2 11.26 13.25 12.10
N LEU A 3 11.48 12.46 11.04
CA LEU A 3 10.49 12.16 10.03
C LEU A 3 10.18 10.66 10.01
N GLN A 4 8.92 10.30 10.14
CA GLN A 4 8.47 8.91 10.12
C GLN A 4 7.60 8.65 8.89
N ILE A 5 7.98 7.69 8.06
CA ILE A 5 7.18 7.25 6.90
C ILE A 5 6.52 5.92 7.24
N TYR A 6 5.23 5.95 7.44
CA TYR A 6 4.39 4.78 7.62
C TYR A 6 3.96 4.25 6.26
N TYR A 7 4.28 3.00 5.93
CA TYR A 7 3.95 2.45 4.64
C TYR A 7 3.15 1.15 4.71
N PHE A 8 2.37 0.92 3.67
CA PHE A 8 1.78 -0.37 3.34
C PHE A 8 2.07 -0.71 1.88
N SER A 9 2.43 -1.94 1.58
CA SER A 9 2.70 -2.39 0.21
C SER A 9 2.29 -3.85 0.01
N GLY A 10 1.69 -4.16 -1.14
CA GLY A 10 1.39 -5.55 -1.56
C GLY A 10 2.48 -6.12 -2.46
N THR A 11 2.95 -5.34 -3.42
CA THR A 11 3.90 -5.74 -4.47
C THR A 11 5.26 -5.06 -4.38
N GLY A 12 5.51 -4.28 -3.32
CA GLY A 12 6.78 -3.57 -3.14
C GLY A 12 6.78 -2.12 -3.62
N ASN A 13 5.84 -1.68 -4.48
CA ASN A 13 5.83 -0.33 -5.05
C ASN A 13 5.89 0.78 -3.99
N SER A 14 4.97 0.76 -3.02
CA SER A 14 4.93 1.79 -1.98
C SER A 14 6.17 1.76 -1.08
N LEU A 15 6.77 0.57 -0.84
CA LEU A 15 8.03 0.45 -0.12
C LEU A 15 9.19 1.05 -0.92
N ALA A 16 9.25 0.81 -2.24
CA ALA A 16 10.27 1.41 -3.11
C ALA A 16 10.18 2.93 -3.09
N VAL A 17 8.96 3.49 -3.20
CA VAL A 17 8.74 4.94 -3.09
C VAL A 17 9.17 5.48 -1.72
N ALA A 18 8.81 4.80 -0.62
CA ALA A 18 9.25 5.22 0.71
C ALA A 18 10.78 5.21 0.88
N ARG A 19 11.46 4.20 0.32
CA ARG A 19 12.93 4.12 0.30
C ARG A 19 13.54 5.24 -0.52
N GLU A 20 12.96 5.54 -1.68
CA GLU A 20 13.47 6.61 -2.55
C GLU A 20 13.27 7.99 -1.90
N LEU A 21 12.14 8.23 -1.24
CA LEU A 21 11.95 9.46 -0.44
C LEU A 21 13.03 9.59 0.65
N ARG A 22 13.29 8.50 1.41
CA ARG A 22 14.36 8.52 2.44
C ARG A 22 15.73 8.84 1.84
N ASN A 23 16.05 8.31 0.67
CA ASN A 23 17.35 8.52 0.02
C ASN A 23 17.55 9.99 -0.43
N ASN A 24 16.46 10.71 -0.69
CA ASN A 24 16.47 12.09 -1.18
C ASN A 24 16.21 13.14 -0.09
N ILE A 25 15.72 12.75 1.09
CA ILE A 25 15.50 13.66 2.22
C ILE A 25 16.75 13.66 3.10
N LYS A 26 17.25 14.86 3.44
CA LYS A 26 18.49 15.04 4.23
C LYS A 26 18.30 14.76 5.72
N GLU A 27 17.07 14.87 6.21
CA GLU A 27 16.73 14.59 7.62
C GLU A 27 16.78 13.08 7.90
N GLU A 28 16.86 12.71 9.17
CA GLU A 28 16.72 11.32 9.58
C GLU A 28 15.30 10.83 9.29
N VAL A 29 15.17 9.80 8.45
CA VAL A 29 13.90 9.23 8.03
C VAL A 29 13.78 7.77 8.48
N SER A 30 12.81 7.49 9.32
CA SER A 30 12.40 6.12 9.69
C SER A 30 11.30 5.62 8.75
N ILE A 31 11.50 4.45 8.14
CA ILE A 31 10.47 3.77 7.32
C ILE A 31 9.86 2.64 8.13
N ILE A 32 8.56 2.73 8.41
CA ILE A 32 7.85 1.89 9.37
C ILE A 32 6.67 1.19 8.69
N PRO A 33 6.62 -0.15 8.65
CA PRO A 33 5.48 -0.87 8.08
C PRO A 33 4.25 -0.78 8.98
N ILE A 34 3.14 -0.28 8.46
CA ILE A 34 1.87 -0.14 9.18
C ILE A 34 1.38 -1.47 9.78
N VAL A 35 1.70 -2.56 9.12
CA VAL A 35 1.28 -3.91 9.54
C VAL A 35 1.82 -4.33 10.92
N GLU A 36 2.89 -3.71 11.40
CA GLU A 36 3.43 -3.96 12.75
C GLU A 36 2.48 -3.48 13.85
N PHE A 37 1.65 -2.49 13.58
CA PHE A 37 0.70 -1.90 14.52
C PHE A 37 -0.71 -2.50 14.46
N ARG A 38 -0.89 -3.60 13.75
CA ARG A 38 -2.22 -4.18 13.56
C ARG A 38 -2.94 -4.49 14.87
N ASN A 39 -2.23 -5.01 15.86
CA ASN A 39 -2.77 -5.42 17.15
C ASN A 39 -2.77 -4.30 18.20
N ASN A 40 -2.22 -3.13 17.88
CA ASN A 40 -2.23 -2.00 18.81
C ASN A 40 -3.63 -1.37 18.82
N GLU A 41 -4.15 -1.03 19.98
CA GLU A 41 -5.39 -0.25 20.12
C GLU A 41 -5.13 1.24 19.92
N ARG A 42 -3.95 1.71 20.33
CA ARG A 42 -3.52 3.10 20.25
C ARG A 42 -2.07 3.17 19.76
N ILE A 43 -1.79 4.16 18.90
CA ILE A 43 -0.47 4.41 18.34
C ILE A 43 -0.12 5.87 18.58
N GLU A 44 0.90 6.09 19.38
CA GLU A 44 1.34 7.44 19.72
C GLU A 44 2.36 7.94 18.69
N VAL A 45 2.10 9.14 18.16
CA VAL A 45 2.99 9.83 17.23
C VAL A 45 3.68 10.98 17.98
N ASN A 46 5.01 10.91 18.00
CA ASN A 46 5.87 11.97 18.54
C ASN A 46 6.99 12.24 17.52
N ALA A 47 6.65 12.92 16.43
CA ALA A 47 7.56 13.27 15.35
C ALA A 47 7.23 14.67 14.82
N ASP A 48 8.22 15.33 14.20
CA ASP A 48 8.04 16.65 13.56
C ASP A 48 7.33 16.55 12.23
N ALA A 49 7.50 15.42 11.54
CA ALA A 49 6.80 15.13 10.29
C ALA A 49 6.44 13.64 10.20
N ILE A 50 5.28 13.35 9.59
CA ILE A 50 4.86 12.00 9.27
C ILE A 50 4.38 11.89 7.83
N GLY A 51 4.66 10.75 7.20
CA GLY A 51 4.20 10.42 5.86
C GLY A 51 3.43 9.11 5.82
N PHE A 52 2.43 9.03 4.94
CA PHE A 52 1.74 7.78 4.60
C PHE A 52 2.05 7.42 3.16
N VAL A 53 2.65 6.24 2.91
CA VAL A 53 2.92 5.74 1.55
C VAL A 53 2.20 4.42 1.36
N PHE A 54 1.21 4.39 0.44
CA PHE A 54 0.30 3.26 0.32
C PHE A 54 -0.23 3.06 -1.11
N PRO A 55 -0.66 1.84 -1.48
CA PRO A 55 -1.28 1.59 -2.77
C PRO A 55 -2.76 2.00 -2.77
N VAL A 56 -3.25 2.41 -3.92
CA VAL A 56 -4.69 2.65 -4.13
C VAL A 56 -5.38 1.32 -4.42
N TYR A 57 -6.42 0.98 -3.65
CA TYR A 57 -7.27 -0.17 -3.89
C TYR A 57 -8.72 0.27 -4.16
N PHE A 58 -9.31 -0.21 -5.26
CA PHE A 58 -10.69 0.14 -5.65
C PHE A 58 -10.92 1.66 -5.74
N ALA A 59 -9.96 2.39 -6.34
CA ALA A 59 -9.95 3.85 -6.41
C ALA A 59 -10.08 4.53 -5.01
N ASN A 60 -9.60 3.88 -3.96
CA ASN A 60 -9.72 4.34 -2.58
C ASN A 60 -8.50 3.93 -1.74
N VAL A 61 -8.44 4.47 -0.52
CA VAL A 61 -7.46 4.08 0.50
C VAL A 61 -7.77 2.65 1.00
N PRO A 62 -6.76 1.78 1.17
CA PRO A 62 -6.95 0.46 1.77
C PRO A 62 -7.46 0.55 3.22
N GLU A 63 -8.31 -0.41 3.62
CA GLU A 63 -8.88 -0.43 4.98
C GLU A 63 -7.81 -0.46 6.08
N ILE A 64 -6.66 -1.10 5.82
CA ILE A 64 -5.54 -1.16 6.76
C ILE A 64 -4.95 0.24 7.05
N ILE A 65 -4.96 1.16 6.08
CA ILE A 65 -4.52 2.55 6.26
C ILE A 65 -5.53 3.32 7.09
N LYS A 66 -6.83 3.18 6.78
CA LYS A 66 -7.90 3.78 7.56
C LYS A 66 -7.83 3.35 9.01
N SER A 67 -7.80 2.04 9.28
CA SER A 67 -7.72 1.48 10.63
C SER A 67 -6.46 1.95 11.37
N PHE A 68 -5.33 2.13 10.68
CA PHE A 68 -4.11 2.66 11.27
C PHE A 68 -4.29 4.13 11.68
N ILE A 69 -4.82 4.99 10.80
CA ILE A 69 -5.05 6.42 11.10
C ILE A 69 -6.03 6.59 12.25
N GLU A 70 -7.06 5.77 12.33
CA GLU A 70 -8.06 5.81 13.41
C GLU A 70 -7.45 5.53 14.80
N LYS A 71 -6.35 4.76 14.87
CA LYS A 71 -5.62 4.45 16.11
C LYS A 71 -4.60 5.52 16.51
N LEU A 72 -4.26 6.44 15.62
CA LEU A 72 -3.24 7.46 15.89
C LEU A 72 -3.69 8.44 16.99
N THR A 73 -2.73 8.80 17.81
CA THR A 73 -2.81 9.92 18.75
C THR A 73 -1.55 10.75 18.66
N PHE A 74 -1.70 12.05 18.62
CA PHE A 74 -0.60 12.98 18.34
C PHE A 74 -0.20 13.71 19.61
N LYS A 75 1.09 13.67 19.98
CA LYS A 75 1.67 14.52 21.03
C LYS A 75 2.13 15.86 20.52
N THR A 76 2.39 15.96 19.22
CA THR A 76 2.87 17.14 18.53
C THR A 76 1.86 17.56 17.45
N ASP A 77 2.16 18.64 16.74
CA ASP A 77 1.47 19.04 15.52
C ASP A 77 2.36 18.83 14.30
N PRO A 78 2.52 17.57 13.84
CA PRO A 78 3.46 17.25 12.79
C PRO A 78 3.02 17.79 11.42
N TYR A 79 3.99 18.08 10.56
CA TYR A 79 3.74 18.18 9.13
C TYR A 79 3.30 16.79 8.60
N ILE A 80 2.16 16.72 7.91
CA ILE A 80 1.59 15.43 7.46
C ILE A 80 1.50 15.38 5.94
N PHE A 81 2.10 14.36 5.33
CA PHE A 81 2.00 14.12 3.90
C PHE A 81 1.49 12.70 3.57
N ALA A 82 0.99 12.51 2.35
CA ALA A 82 0.56 11.22 1.86
C ALA A 82 0.92 11.02 0.38
N ILE A 83 1.45 9.84 0.05
CA ILE A 83 1.75 9.42 -1.31
C ILE A 83 0.92 8.17 -1.63
N ALA A 84 -0.01 8.31 -2.58
CA ALA A 84 -0.86 7.22 -3.05
C ALA A 84 -0.26 6.61 -4.32
N THR A 85 0.28 5.38 -4.25
CA THR A 85 0.78 4.68 -5.45
C THR A 85 -0.37 4.02 -6.19
N CYS A 86 -0.55 4.31 -7.48
CA CYS A 86 -1.69 3.85 -8.26
C CYS A 86 -1.30 3.43 -9.69
N ASN A 87 -2.20 2.73 -10.37
CA ASN A 87 -2.09 2.44 -11.80
C ASN A 87 -2.94 3.45 -12.60
N GLY A 88 -2.56 4.74 -12.55
CA GLY A 88 -3.22 5.82 -13.28
C GLY A 88 -4.51 6.36 -12.67
N VAL A 89 -5.08 5.73 -11.65
CA VAL A 89 -6.36 6.15 -11.04
C VAL A 89 -6.24 6.25 -9.52
N PRO A 90 -5.97 7.44 -8.97
CA PRO A 90 -5.89 7.65 -7.51
C PRO A 90 -7.25 7.63 -6.81
N GLY A 91 -8.33 7.94 -7.53
CA GLY A 91 -9.69 8.03 -6.99
C GLY A 91 -9.77 9.00 -5.80
N VAL A 92 -10.52 8.60 -4.78
CA VAL A 92 -10.73 9.40 -3.56
C VAL A 92 -9.72 9.09 -2.43
N SER A 93 -8.62 8.42 -2.74
CA SER A 93 -7.71 7.88 -1.71
C SER A 93 -7.10 8.95 -0.81
N LEU A 94 -6.49 10.00 -1.37
CA LEU A 94 -5.89 11.11 -0.60
C LEU A 94 -6.95 11.92 0.16
N PHE A 95 -8.10 12.10 -0.46
CA PHE A 95 -9.27 12.73 0.15
C PHE A 95 -9.70 12.03 1.42
N ASN A 96 -9.85 10.70 1.34
CA ASN A 96 -10.28 9.91 2.47
C ASN A 96 -9.21 9.86 3.56
N VAL A 97 -7.91 9.84 3.22
CA VAL A 97 -6.84 10.02 4.21
C VAL A 97 -7.01 11.34 4.95
N ASN A 98 -7.19 12.45 4.23
CA ASN A 98 -7.42 13.76 4.84
C ASN A 98 -8.69 13.77 5.72
N LYS A 99 -9.78 13.17 5.25
CA LYS A 99 -11.02 13.04 6.02
C LYS A 99 -10.83 12.28 7.34
N TYR A 100 -10.03 11.21 7.35
CA TYR A 100 -9.73 10.46 8.58
C TYR A 100 -8.83 11.25 9.53
N LEU A 101 -7.86 11.99 8.99
CA LEU A 101 -7.01 12.88 9.79
C LEU A 101 -7.80 14.04 10.42
N ILE A 102 -8.77 14.62 9.71
CA ILE A 102 -9.64 15.68 10.23
C ILE A 102 -10.41 15.19 11.48
N LYS A 103 -10.87 13.94 11.50
CA LYS A 103 -11.50 13.34 12.70
C LYS A 103 -10.55 13.22 13.89
N LYS A 104 -9.24 13.32 13.65
CA LYS A 104 -8.20 13.32 14.69
C LYS A 104 -7.69 14.74 15.00
N GLY A 105 -8.36 15.80 14.49
CA GLY A 105 -7.94 17.18 14.64
C GLY A 105 -6.68 17.54 13.83
N LYS A 106 -6.36 16.76 12.79
CA LYS A 106 -5.20 16.97 11.91
C LYS A 106 -5.64 17.06 10.46
N LYS A 107 -4.76 17.51 9.57
CA LYS A 107 -5.02 17.56 8.11
C LYS A 107 -3.75 17.24 7.33
N LEU A 108 -3.92 16.80 6.10
CA LEU A 108 -2.80 16.68 5.16
C LEU A 108 -2.27 18.07 4.80
N SER A 109 -0.95 18.24 4.93
CA SER A 109 -0.23 19.39 4.43
C SER A 109 0.13 19.22 2.95
N PHE A 110 0.44 17.99 2.54
CA PHE A 110 0.83 17.64 1.18
C PHE A 110 0.29 16.27 0.78
N GLY A 111 -0.25 16.15 -0.43
CA GLY A 111 -0.73 14.89 -0.99
C GLY A 111 -0.34 14.73 -2.45
N PHE A 112 0.17 13.55 -2.82
CA PHE A 112 0.59 13.26 -4.19
C PHE A 112 0.15 11.85 -4.60
N SER A 113 -0.30 11.69 -5.85
CA SER A 113 -0.54 10.37 -6.46
C SER A 113 0.60 10.03 -7.41
N MET A 114 1.20 8.85 -7.21
CA MET A 114 2.34 8.37 -7.98
C MET A 114 1.96 7.17 -8.82
N ASP A 115 2.09 7.30 -10.13
CA ASP A 115 1.85 6.21 -11.05
C ASP A 115 2.92 5.15 -10.94
N MET A 116 2.48 3.92 -10.64
CA MET A 116 3.30 2.73 -10.51
C MET A 116 2.65 1.58 -11.28
N PRO A 117 3.39 0.53 -11.63
CA PRO A 117 2.80 -0.64 -12.27
C PRO A 117 1.70 -1.27 -11.40
N GLY A 118 0.64 -1.72 -12.05
CA GLY A 118 -0.55 -2.25 -11.38
C GLY A 118 -0.33 -3.62 -10.73
N ASN A 119 -0.89 -3.82 -9.55
CA ASN A 119 -0.91 -5.13 -8.90
C ASN A 119 -2.15 -5.96 -9.32
N ALA A 120 -3.27 -5.33 -9.57
CA ALA A 120 -4.52 -5.99 -9.95
C ALA A 120 -4.73 -6.00 -11.47
N LEU A 121 -4.54 -4.88 -12.12
CA LEU A 121 -4.63 -4.74 -13.58
C LEU A 121 -3.23 -4.83 -14.19
N VAL A 122 -3.10 -5.52 -15.30
CA VAL A 122 -1.85 -5.61 -16.06
C VAL A 122 -1.49 -4.23 -16.59
N THR A 123 -0.26 -3.81 -16.35
CA THR A 123 0.33 -2.64 -16.99
C THR A 123 1.11 -3.12 -18.22
N PRO A 124 0.91 -2.55 -19.41
CA PRO A 124 1.75 -2.86 -20.58
C PRO A 124 3.24 -2.69 -20.24
N LYS A 125 4.09 -3.53 -20.82
CA LYS A 125 5.51 -3.59 -20.43
C LYS A 125 6.25 -2.27 -20.65
N GLU A 126 5.93 -1.57 -21.71
CA GLU A 126 6.50 -0.25 -22.05
C GLU A 126 6.16 0.78 -20.96
N ILE A 127 4.90 0.82 -20.53
CA ILE A 127 4.43 1.72 -19.47
C ILE A 127 5.01 1.30 -18.10
N GLU A 128 5.19 -0.01 -17.86
CA GLU A 128 5.83 -0.51 -16.64
C GLU A 128 7.27 0.03 -16.54
N VAL A 129 8.05 -0.09 -17.61
CA VAL A 129 9.45 0.38 -17.67
C VAL A 129 9.51 1.90 -17.49
N GLU A 130 8.64 2.64 -18.17
CA GLU A 130 8.55 4.10 -18.05
C GLU A 130 8.25 4.52 -16.60
N ARG A 131 7.22 3.96 -15.97
CA ARG A 131 6.85 4.27 -14.58
C ARG A 131 7.95 3.95 -13.58
N LEU A 132 8.64 2.81 -13.78
CA LEU A 132 9.78 2.41 -12.94
C LEU A 132 11.01 3.32 -13.11
N ARG A 133 11.13 4.02 -14.21
CA ARG A 133 12.15 5.06 -14.41
C ARG A 133 11.72 6.39 -13.79
N GLU A 134 10.48 6.80 -14.05
CA GLU A 134 9.98 8.11 -13.67
C GLU A 134 9.75 8.27 -12.17
N TYR A 135 9.38 7.19 -11.44
CA TYR A 135 9.06 7.33 -10.02
C TYR A 135 10.24 7.86 -9.20
N LYS A 136 11.48 7.56 -9.59
CA LYS A 136 12.68 8.06 -8.89
C LYS A 136 12.82 9.58 -9.03
N VAL A 137 12.61 10.10 -10.23
CA VAL A 137 12.64 11.54 -10.49
C VAL A 137 11.51 12.23 -9.71
N LYS A 138 10.29 11.71 -9.79
CA LYS A 138 9.13 12.23 -9.04
C LYS A 138 9.35 12.17 -7.53
N ALA A 139 9.92 11.07 -7.02
CA ALA A 139 10.23 10.95 -5.59
C ALA A 139 11.26 11.98 -5.11
N SER A 140 12.27 12.29 -5.93
CA SER A 140 13.24 13.35 -5.61
C SER A 140 12.57 14.74 -5.55
N GLN A 141 11.68 15.04 -6.51
CA GLN A 141 10.91 16.30 -6.48
C GLN A 141 10.01 16.39 -5.24
N ILE A 142 9.29 15.30 -4.92
CA ILE A 142 8.43 15.21 -3.74
C ILE A 142 9.25 15.35 -2.45
N ALA A 143 10.44 14.74 -2.39
CA ALA A 143 11.34 14.85 -1.25
C ALA A 143 11.74 16.31 -0.98
N ASN A 144 11.95 17.10 -2.02
CA ASN A 144 12.20 18.54 -1.90
C ASN A 144 10.98 19.29 -1.32
N CYS A 145 9.77 19.00 -1.84
CA CYS A 145 8.54 19.60 -1.30
C CYS A 145 8.35 19.24 0.20
N ILE A 146 8.62 17.99 0.57
CA ILE A 146 8.54 17.54 1.97
C ILE A 146 9.58 18.24 2.84
N SER A 147 10.83 18.32 2.39
CA SER A 147 11.92 18.98 3.11
C SER A 147 11.64 20.47 3.34
N ASN A 148 11.02 21.13 2.38
CA ASN A 148 10.60 22.54 2.48
C ASN A 148 9.26 22.71 3.24
N ARG A 149 8.64 21.61 3.72
CA ARG A 149 7.32 21.66 4.40
C ARG A 149 6.24 22.35 3.56
N GLU A 150 6.26 22.15 2.25
CA GLU A 150 5.29 22.77 1.35
C GLU A 150 3.86 22.34 1.68
N ILE A 151 2.93 23.30 1.62
CA ILE A 151 1.50 23.04 1.84
C ILE A 151 0.80 23.15 0.50
N VAL A 152 0.26 22.02 0.03
CA VAL A 152 -0.48 21.96 -1.22
C VAL A 152 -1.91 21.53 -0.95
N LYS A 153 -2.87 22.36 -1.34
CA LYS A 153 -4.28 22.05 -1.19
C LYS A 153 -4.67 20.91 -2.13
N LEU A 154 -5.32 19.87 -1.59
CA LEU A 154 -5.89 18.81 -2.41
C LEU A 154 -7.00 19.36 -3.32
N GLU A 155 -6.91 19.07 -4.62
CA GLU A 155 -7.94 19.48 -5.58
C GLU A 155 -9.18 18.60 -5.49
N GLU A 156 -10.36 19.21 -5.27
CA GLU A 156 -11.63 18.50 -5.07
C GLU A 156 -12.47 18.32 -6.35
N LYS A 157 -11.92 18.69 -7.52
CA LYS A 157 -12.69 18.89 -8.76
C LYS A 157 -13.66 17.77 -9.16
N HIS A 158 -13.39 16.52 -8.77
CA HIS A 158 -14.21 15.37 -9.19
C HIS A 158 -14.58 14.40 -8.05
N TYR A 159 -14.53 14.86 -6.80
CA TYR A 159 -14.73 14.01 -5.63
C TYR A 159 -16.00 13.14 -5.69
N LEU A 160 -17.15 13.71 -6.03
CA LEU A 160 -18.43 12.96 -6.07
C LEU A 160 -18.41 11.86 -7.15
N LEU A 161 -17.88 12.18 -8.33
CA LEU A 161 -17.77 11.22 -9.42
C LEU A 161 -16.80 10.09 -9.08
N ASP A 162 -15.64 10.43 -8.47
CA ASP A 162 -14.65 9.45 -8.05
C ASP A 162 -15.10 8.63 -6.84
N ALA A 163 -15.88 9.21 -5.94
CA ALA A 163 -16.52 8.49 -4.84
C ALA A 163 -17.54 7.48 -5.38
N PHE A 164 -18.33 7.85 -6.37
CA PHE A 164 -19.28 6.94 -7.03
C PHE A 164 -18.55 5.81 -7.77
N LYS A 165 -17.51 6.12 -8.54
CA LYS A 165 -16.66 5.11 -9.16
C LYS A 165 -16.04 4.16 -8.13
N SER A 166 -15.51 4.70 -7.03
CA SER A 166 -14.94 3.89 -5.95
C SER A 166 -15.99 2.96 -5.32
N PHE A 167 -17.22 3.44 -5.12
CA PHE A 167 -18.32 2.61 -4.64
C PHE A 167 -18.63 1.45 -5.59
N ILE A 168 -18.72 1.71 -6.90
CA ILE A 168 -18.93 0.69 -7.92
C ILE A 168 -17.78 -0.33 -7.90
N TYR A 169 -16.53 0.12 -7.93
CA TYR A 169 -15.37 -0.76 -7.90
C TYR A 169 -15.31 -1.62 -6.63
N LYS A 170 -15.70 -1.08 -5.49
CA LYS A 170 -15.75 -1.83 -4.23
C LYS A 170 -16.88 -2.86 -4.20
N SER A 171 -18.04 -2.54 -4.77
CA SER A 171 -19.23 -3.40 -4.77
C SER A 171 -19.09 -4.56 -5.75
N PHE A 172 -18.61 -4.30 -6.97
CA PHE A 172 -18.51 -5.30 -8.04
C PHE A 172 -17.09 -5.86 -8.22
N GLY A 173 -16.07 -5.11 -7.80
CA GLY A 173 -14.67 -5.49 -7.99
C GLY A 173 -14.21 -6.62 -7.07
N LYS A 174 -14.84 -6.84 -5.92
CA LYS A 174 -14.43 -7.89 -4.97
C LYS A 174 -14.45 -9.29 -5.57
N GLU A 175 -15.37 -9.59 -6.46
CA GLU A 175 -15.45 -10.89 -7.13
C GLU A 175 -14.38 -11.09 -8.20
N LEU A 176 -13.83 -9.98 -8.73
CA LEU A 176 -12.76 -10.00 -9.74
C LEU A 176 -11.38 -10.27 -9.13
N TYR A 177 -11.21 -10.00 -7.84
CA TYR A 177 -9.93 -10.11 -7.14
C TYR A 177 -9.83 -11.40 -6.32
N ILE A 178 -8.63 -11.72 -5.84
CA ILE A 178 -8.43 -12.81 -4.90
C ILE A 178 -9.20 -12.53 -3.61
N THR A 179 -10.11 -13.41 -3.29
CA THR A 179 -10.85 -13.45 -2.02
C THR A 179 -10.65 -14.80 -1.35
N PRO A 180 -10.92 -14.96 -0.05
CA PRO A 180 -10.84 -16.26 0.61
C PRO A 180 -11.71 -17.34 -0.02
N LYS A 181 -12.78 -16.94 -0.72
CA LYS A 181 -13.74 -17.86 -1.35
C LYS A 181 -13.27 -18.40 -2.71
N ASN A 182 -12.41 -17.66 -3.40
CA ASN A 182 -12.02 -17.98 -4.79
C ASN A 182 -10.52 -18.21 -4.97
N VAL A 183 -9.73 -18.21 -3.88
CA VAL A 183 -8.28 -18.44 -3.93
C VAL A 183 -7.95 -19.90 -3.63
N SER A 184 -7.05 -20.46 -4.41
CA SER A 184 -6.57 -21.83 -4.28
C SER A 184 -5.10 -21.93 -4.72
N THR A 185 -4.54 -23.12 -4.71
CA THR A 185 -3.22 -23.41 -5.29
C THR A 185 -3.29 -24.53 -6.31
N THR A 186 -2.42 -24.47 -7.32
CA THR A 186 -2.17 -25.57 -8.26
C THR A 186 -1.33 -26.68 -7.61
N SER A 187 -1.10 -27.78 -8.37
CA SER A 187 -0.17 -28.86 -8.00
C SER A 187 1.27 -28.37 -7.77
N ASP A 188 1.68 -27.25 -8.39
CA ASP A 188 3.02 -26.67 -8.26
C ASP A 188 3.32 -26.09 -6.88
N CYS A 189 2.34 -26.02 -5.99
CA CYS A 189 2.52 -25.55 -4.63
C CYS A 189 3.38 -26.56 -3.83
N VAL A 190 4.54 -26.12 -3.38
CA VAL A 190 5.48 -26.91 -2.57
C VAL A 190 5.38 -26.64 -1.06
N GLY A 191 4.37 -25.93 -0.60
CA GLY A 191 4.16 -25.65 0.82
C GLY A 191 5.21 -24.73 1.48
N CYS A 192 5.98 -23.95 0.72
CA CYS A 192 7.12 -23.16 1.21
C CYS A 192 6.77 -22.07 2.24
N GLY A 193 5.50 -21.74 2.43
CA GLY A 193 5.02 -20.78 3.43
C GLY A 193 5.28 -19.29 3.10
N ILE A 194 5.86 -18.94 1.95
CA ILE A 194 6.10 -17.51 1.60
C ILE A 194 4.80 -16.70 1.63
N CYS A 195 3.69 -17.26 1.11
CA CYS A 195 2.38 -16.60 1.11
C CYS A 195 1.90 -16.24 2.53
N THR A 196 2.26 -17.03 3.55
CA THR A 196 1.92 -16.70 4.95
C THR A 196 2.78 -15.55 5.48
N LYS A 197 4.07 -15.49 5.09
CA LYS A 197 5.02 -14.48 5.55
C LYS A 197 4.74 -13.10 4.96
N VAL A 198 4.27 -13.04 3.70
CA VAL A 198 3.96 -11.77 3.01
C VAL A 198 2.52 -11.30 3.24
N CYS A 199 1.67 -12.08 3.92
CA CYS A 199 0.28 -11.70 4.17
C CYS A 199 0.18 -10.62 5.24
N PRO A 200 -0.24 -9.39 4.91
CA PRO A 200 -0.21 -8.26 5.84
C PRO A 200 -1.21 -8.41 7.00
N VAL A 201 -2.21 -9.27 6.84
CA VAL A 201 -3.26 -9.48 7.84
C VAL A 201 -3.25 -10.88 8.45
N ASN A 202 -2.16 -11.64 8.26
CA ASN A 202 -2.00 -13.00 8.79
C ASN A 202 -3.15 -13.96 8.43
N ASN A 203 -3.77 -13.76 7.29
CA ASN A 203 -4.97 -14.47 6.83
C ASN A 203 -4.68 -15.86 6.20
N ILE A 204 -3.43 -16.33 6.24
CA ILE A 204 -3.04 -17.57 5.57
C ILE A 204 -2.32 -18.49 6.54
N LYS A 205 -2.80 -19.73 6.65
CA LYS A 205 -2.17 -20.81 7.45
C LYS A 205 -1.77 -21.96 6.54
N ILE A 206 -0.71 -22.67 6.90
CA ILE A 206 -0.37 -23.95 6.23
C ILE A 206 -1.11 -25.08 6.94
N VAL A 207 -1.94 -25.79 6.18
CA VAL A 207 -2.69 -26.97 6.66
C VAL A 207 -2.40 -28.12 5.69
N ASN A 208 -1.93 -29.23 6.20
CA ASN A 208 -1.54 -30.41 5.40
C ASN A 208 -0.58 -30.05 4.23
N GLY A 209 0.44 -29.21 4.51
CA GLY A 209 1.44 -28.79 3.54
C GLY A 209 0.95 -27.76 2.50
N ARG A 210 -0.28 -27.26 2.59
CA ARG A 210 -0.84 -26.29 1.65
C ARG A 210 -1.42 -25.07 2.34
N PRO A 211 -1.38 -23.87 1.69
CA PRO A 211 -1.96 -22.67 2.26
C PRO A 211 -3.50 -22.72 2.25
N LYS A 212 -4.08 -22.35 3.37
CA LYS A 212 -5.51 -22.13 3.53
C LYS A 212 -5.75 -20.67 3.91
N TRP A 213 -6.63 -20.00 3.17
CA TRP A 213 -7.01 -18.60 3.42
C TRP A 213 -8.17 -18.52 4.39
N GLU A 214 -8.07 -17.64 5.37
CA GLU A 214 -9.14 -17.33 6.33
C GLU A 214 -9.98 -16.15 5.84
N LYS A 215 -10.81 -15.54 6.70
CA LYS A 215 -11.81 -14.56 6.30
C LYS A 215 -11.28 -13.11 6.16
N GLU A 216 -10.11 -12.80 6.73
CA GLU A 216 -9.55 -11.44 6.89
C GLU A 216 -8.71 -10.99 5.68
N CYS A 217 -9.18 -11.21 4.45
CA CYS A 217 -8.41 -10.86 3.26
C CYS A 217 -8.58 -9.39 2.86
N THR A 218 -7.47 -8.67 2.67
CA THR A 218 -7.45 -7.28 2.18
C THR A 218 -7.35 -7.17 0.66
N SER A 219 -7.39 -8.28 -0.08
CA SER A 219 -7.23 -8.34 -1.54
C SER A 219 -5.96 -7.66 -2.08
N CYS A 220 -4.87 -7.65 -1.29
CA CYS A 220 -3.60 -7.01 -1.67
C CYS A 220 -2.79 -7.78 -2.71
N LEU A 221 -3.15 -9.02 -3.01
CA LEU A 221 -2.51 -9.92 -3.96
C LEU A 221 -1.05 -10.30 -3.64
N ALA A 222 -0.52 -9.94 -2.48
CA ALA A 222 0.86 -10.29 -2.12
C ALA A 222 1.13 -11.78 -2.20
N CYS A 223 0.23 -12.63 -1.71
CA CYS A 223 0.37 -14.09 -1.78
C CYS A 223 0.47 -14.62 -3.22
N PHE A 224 -0.17 -13.96 -4.18
CA PHE A 224 -0.07 -14.27 -5.61
C PHE A 224 1.27 -13.80 -6.17
N HIS A 225 1.59 -12.53 -6.02
CA HIS A 225 2.75 -11.90 -6.65
C HIS A 225 4.11 -12.41 -6.12
N TRP A 226 4.18 -12.81 -4.86
CA TRP A 226 5.41 -13.31 -4.22
C TRP A 226 5.51 -14.84 -4.18
N CYS A 227 4.59 -15.56 -4.84
CA CYS A 227 4.68 -17.02 -4.90
C CYS A 227 5.80 -17.46 -5.85
N PRO A 228 6.89 -18.10 -5.39
CA PRO A 228 8.02 -18.44 -6.25
C PRO A 228 7.69 -19.55 -7.27
N ARG A 229 6.59 -20.26 -7.07
CA ARG A 229 6.12 -21.30 -7.99
C ARG A 229 4.92 -20.88 -8.84
N ASN A 230 4.52 -19.60 -8.78
CA ASN A 230 3.30 -19.10 -9.44
C ASN A 230 2.07 -20.00 -9.19
N ALA A 231 2.03 -20.64 -8.03
CA ALA A 231 1.03 -21.66 -7.70
C ALA A 231 -0.27 -21.11 -7.14
N VAL A 232 -0.30 -19.86 -6.65
CA VAL A 232 -1.52 -19.24 -6.12
C VAL A 232 -2.43 -18.85 -7.27
N LYS A 233 -3.69 -19.25 -7.23
CA LYS A 233 -4.70 -19.00 -8.25
C LYS A 233 -6.01 -18.54 -7.59
N GLY A 234 -6.83 -17.71 -8.25
CA GLY A 234 -8.14 -17.27 -7.76
C GLY A 234 -8.66 -16.05 -8.53
N GLY A 235 -9.98 -15.92 -8.71
CA GLY A 235 -10.64 -14.85 -9.43
C GLY A 235 -10.27 -14.76 -10.93
N ARG A 236 -10.77 -13.74 -11.58
CA ARG A 236 -10.43 -13.46 -13.00
C ARG A 236 -9.00 -12.96 -13.20
N MET A 237 -8.34 -12.54 -12.11
CA MET A 237 -6.98 -11.96 -12.13
C MET A 237 -5.88 -12.97 -12.46
N LEU A 238 -6.18 -14.24 -12.52
CA LEU A 238 -5.21 -15.33 -12.54
C LEU A 238 -4.66 -15.69 -13.91
N LYS A 239 -5.13 -15.02 -14.92
CA LYS A 239 -4.59 -15.12 -16.29
C LYS A 239 -3.42 -14.15 -16.52
N ARG A 240 -2.98 -13.43 -15.48
CA ARG A 240 -1.87 -12.46 -15.58
C ARG A 240 -0.57 -13.04 -15.02
N ASP A 241 0.55 -12.48 -15.48
CA ASP A 241 1.85 -12.73 -14.90
C ASP A 241 1.98 -12.07 -13.52
N GLN A 242 2.84 -12.62 -12.69
CA GLN A 242 3.20 -12.00 -11.42
C GLN A 242 3.95 -10.69 -11.68
N TYR A 243 3.72 -9.72 -10.80
CA TYR A 243 4.46 -8.48 -10.77
C TYR A 243 4.87 -8.16 -9.33
N HIS A 244 6.10 -7.81 -9.12
CA HIS A 244 6.59 -7.14 -7.92
C HIS A 244 7.68 -6.15 -8.32
N HIS A 245 7.87 -5.13 -7.49
CA HIS A 245 8.88 -4.11 -7.77
C HIS A 245 10.27 -4.74 -7.85
N PRO A 246 11.06 -4.48 -8.91
CA PRO A 246 12.32 -5.19 -9.17
C PRO A 246 13.40 -4.94 -8.10
N GLU A 247 13.37 -3.80 -7.40
CA GLU A 247 14.33 -3.45 -6.35
C GLU A 247 13.91 -3.93 -4.95
N ILE A 248 12.76 -4.62 -4.83
CA ILE A 248 12.24 -5.13 -3.56
C ILE A 248 12.33 -6.65 -3.55
N SER A 249 12.97 -7.21 -2.55
CA SER A 249 13.06 -8.66 -2.38
C SER A 249 11.87 -9.21 -1.58
N THR A 250 11.63 -10.51 -1.70
CA THR A 250 10.61 -11.20 -0.88
C THR A 250 10.86 -11.02 0.62
N LYS A 251 12.13 -10.95 1.04
CA LYS A 251 12.50 -10.76 2.46
C LYS A 251 12.09 -9.39 2.99
N ASP A 252 12.14 -8.36 2.14
CA ASP A 252 11.69 -7.00 2.50
C ASP A 252 10.19 -6.93 2.82
N MET A 253 9.43 -7.92 2.29
CA MET A 253 7.99 -8.01 2.49
C MET A 253 7.59 -8.89 3.68
N TYR A 254 8.55 -9.54 4.35
CA TYR A 254 8.24 -10.35 5.52
C TYR A 254 7.89 -9.47 6.72
N LEU A 255 6.88 -9.87 7.45
CA LEU A 255 6.51 -9.23 8.70
C LEU A 255 7.50 -9.66 9.80
N LYS A 256 8.13 -8.69 10.48
CA LYS A 256 9.15 -8.95 11.51
C LYS A 256 8.69 -9.89 12.61
N ASN A 257 7.39 -9.89 12.93
CA ASN A 257 6.82 -10.75 13.97
C ASN A 257 6.58 -12.21 13.51
N LYS A 258 7.11 -12.61 12.35
CA LYS A 258 6.97 -13.97 11.79
C LYS A 258 8.32 -14.61 11.42
N MET A 259 9.42 -14.00 11.81
CA MET A 259 10.76 -14.59 11.70
C MET A 259 11.11 -15.40 12.93
#